data_1b9895360743a89d5dcead567d5d250a
#
_entry.id   1b9895360743a89d5dcead567d5d250a
#
_cell.length_a   1.000
_cell.length_b   1.000
_cell.length_c   1.000
_cell.angle_alpha   90.00
_cell.angle_beta   90.00
_cell.angle_gamma   90.00
#
_symmetry.space_group_name_H-M   'P 1'
#
loop_
_entity.id
_entity.type
_entity.pdbx_description
1 polymer ?
#
loop_
_entity_poly.entity_id
_entity_poly.type
_entity_poly.pdbx_seq_one_letter_code
_entity_poly.pdbx_strand_id
1 'polypeptide(L)'
;MGFKCGIVGLPNVGKSTLFNALTQADIESENYPFCTIEPNVGVVTVNDSRLNELSEIVNPKKTIPTVMEFVDIAGLVEGASTGEGLGNQFLSNIRETDAIVHVVRAFENDDIVHVSGKVSPIDDIEIINTELILSLIHISEPTRQVL
;
A
#
# COMPACT_ATOMS: atom_id res chain seq x y z
N MET A 1 12.93 -11.73 5.07
CA MET A 1 11.77 -10.86 5.29
C MET A 1 11.88 -9.73 4.27
N GLY A 2 10.90 -9.60 3.39
CA GLY A 2 10.82 -8.47 2.46
C GLY A 2 10.21 -7.26 3.16
N PHE A 3 10.47 -6.06 2.66
CA PHE A 3 9.82 -4.83 3.12
C PHE A 3 8.43 -4.73 2.50
N LYS A 4 7.41 -4.58 3.33
CA LYS A 4 6.00 -4.56 2.91
C LYS A 4 5.45 -3.13 2.96
N CYS A 5 4.95 -2.64 1.82
CA CYS A 5 4.44 -1.29 1.65
C CYS A 5 2.95 -1.31 1.29
N GLY A 6 2.11 -0.68 2.09
CA GLY A 6 0.68 -0.54 1.82
C GLY A 6 0.39 0.68 0.95
N ILE A 7 -0.37 0.52 -0.13
CA ILE A 7 -0.81 1.63 -0.97
C ILE A 7 -2.22 2.01 -0.53
N VAL A 8 -2.39 3.25 -0.09
CA VAL A 8 -3.67 3.81 0.34
C VAL A 8 -4.04 5.04 -0.50
N GLY A 9 -5.31 5.34 -0.60
CA GLY A 9 -5.82 6.52 -1.30
C GLY A 9 -7.33 6.45 -1.46
N LEU A 10 -7.93 7.60 -1.73
CA LEU A 10 -9.36 7.71 -2.02
C LEU A 10 -9.72 6.97 -3.32
N PRO A 11 -10.99 6.63 -3.54
CA PRO A 11 -11.43 6.08 -4.81
C PRO A 11 -11.11 7.01 -5.99
N ASN A 12 -10.81 6.43 -7.15
CA ASN A 12 -10.55 7.14 -8.41
C ASN A 12 -9.35 8.11 -8.41
N VAL A 13 -8.38 7.93 -7.51
CA VAL A 13 -7.13 8.72 -7.49
C VAL A 13 -6.02 8.13 -8.36
N GLY A 14 -6.23 6.92 -8.92
CA GLY A 14 -5.23 6.20 -9.72
C GLY A 14 -4.44 5.13 -8.94
N LYS A 15 -4.90 4.77 -7.74
CA LYS A 15 -4.25 3.78 -6.86
C LYS A 15 -4.03 2.42 -7.57
N SER A 16 -5.09 1.85 -8.15
CA SER A 16 -4.99 0.56 -8.86
C SER A 16 -4.16 0.66 -10.15
N THR A 17 -4.17 1.81 -10.82
CA THR A 17 -3.32 2.06 -11.98
C THR A 17 -1.84 2.06 -11.59
N LEU A 18 -1.50 2.73 -10.48
CA LEU A 18 -0.15 2.73 -9.94
C LEU A 18 0.27 1.32 -9.49
N PHE A 19 -0.60 0.62 -8.76
CA PHE A 19 -0.34 -0.75 -8.31
C PHE A 19 -0.05 -1.67 -9.49
N ASN A 20 -0.91 -1.66 -10.51
CA ASN A 20 -0.71 -2.47 -11.72
C ASN A 20 0.57 -2.10 -12.46
N ALA A 21 0.89 -0.82 -12.58
CA ALA A 21 2.12 -0.38 -13.24
C ALA A 21 3.38 -0.84 -12.49
N LEU A 22 3.35 -0.86 -11.16
CA LEU A 22 4.45 -1.34 -10.34
C LEU A 22 4.62 -2.87 -10.41
N THR A 23 3.51 -3.61 -10.50
CA THR A 23 3.48 -5.07 -10.35
C THR A 23 3.45 -5.82 -11.69
N GLN A 24 3.35 -5.12 -12.82
CA GLN A 24 3.40 -5.72 -14.17
C GLN A 24 4.79 -6.22 -14.60
N ALA A 25 5.83 -5.92 -13.84
CA ALA A 25 7.14 -6.50 -14.08
C ALA A 25 7.09 -7.98 -13.69
N ASP A 26 7.17 -8.87 -14.67
CA ASP A 26 7.23 -10.32 -14.50
C ASP A 26 8.34 -10.69 -13.50
N ILE A 27 7.94 -10.96 -12.28
CA ILE A 27 8.81 -11.59 -11.32
C ILE A 27 8.63 -13.09 -11.52
N GLU A 28 9.66 -13.74 -12.03
CA GLU A 28 9.71 -15.19 -12.06
C GLU A 28 9.59 -15.70 -10.62
N SER A 29 8.40 -16.17 -10.26
CA SER A 29 8.07 -16.67 -8.92
C SER A 29 9.01 -17.80 -8.44
N GLU A 30 9.65 -18.47 -9.37
CA GLU A 30 10.65 -19.52 -9.10
C GLU A 30 11.90 -19.00 -8.36
N ASN A 31 12.20 -17.69 -8.47
CA ASN A 31 13.37 -17.08 -7.84
C ASN A 31 13.13 -16.61 -6.40
N TYR A 32 11.85 -16.55 -5.97
CA TYR A 32 11.46 -16.03 -4.67
C TYR A 32 10.48 -16.97 -3.95
N PRO A 33 10.96 -18.09 -3.38
CA PRO A 33 10.12 -19.14 -2.80
C PRO A 33 9.31 -18.72 -1.58
N PHE A 34 9.54 -17.53 -1.04
CA PHE A 34 8.84 -17.01 0.15
C PHE A 34 7.82 -15.90 -0.15
N CYS A 35 7.57 -15.61 -1.42
CA CYS A 35 6.55 -14.63 -1.80
C CYS A 35 5.19 -15.33 -1.89
N THR A 36 4.27 -14.94 -1.03
CA THR A 36 2.87 -15.41 -1.09
C THR A 36 2.17 -14.69 -2.24
N ILE A 37 1.61 -15.43 -3.18
CA ILE A 37 0.80 -14.86 -4.26
C ILE A 37 -0.60 -14.62 -3.71
N GLU A 38 -0.85 -13.41 -3.24
CA GLU A 38 -2.18 -12.96 -2.83
C GLU A 38 -2.73 -11.98 -3.87
N PRO A 39 -4.05 -11.93 -4.11
CA PRO A 39 -4.63 -11.15 -5.21
C PRO A 39 -4.40 -9.64 -5.11
N ASN A 40 -4.05 -9.13 -3.93
CA ASN A 40 -3.80 -7.70 -3.69
C ASN A 40 -2.35 -7.42 -3.29
N VAL A 41 -1.44 -8.36 -3.50
CA VAL A 41 -0.02 -8.23 -3.19
C VAL A 41 0.80 -8.34 -4.46
N GLY A 42 1.60 -7.32 -4.73
CA GLY A 42 2.54 -7.30 -5.84
C GLY A 42 3.98 -7.26 -5.33
N VAL A 43 4.83 -8.07 -5.91
CA VAL A 43 6.25 -8.12 -5.57
C VAL A 43 7.05 -7.41 -6.64
N VAL A 44 7.93 -6.52 -6.24
CA VAL A 44 8.77 -5.71 -7.14
C VAL A 44 10.22 -5.87 -6.76
N THR A 45 11.05 -6.16 -7.74
CA THR A 45 12.50 -6.23 -7.56
C THR A 45 13.08 -4.83 -7.39
N VAL A 46 13.91 -4.63 -6.37
CA VAL A 46 14.61 -3.37 -6.15
C VAL A 46 15.91 -3.37 -6.96
N ASN A 47 15.98 -2.48 -7.94
CA ASN A 47 17.19 -2.29 -8.73
C ASN A 47 18.22 -1.47 -7.94
N ASP A 48 19.37 -2.07 -7.64
CA ASP A 48 20.49 -1.42 -6.97
C ASP A 48 21.78 -1.67 -7.76
N SER A 49 22.35 -0.60 -8.31
CA SER A 49 23.59 -0.68 -9.11
C SER A 49 24.76 -1.22 -8.29
N ARG A 50 24.79 -0.95 -6.98
CA ARG A 50 25.84 -1.45 -6.08
C ARG A 50 25.88 -2.97 -6.01
N LEU A 51 24.73 -3.63 -6.17
CA LEU A 51 24.66 -5.09 -6.19
C LEU A 51 25.41 -5.66 -7.41
N ASN A 52 25.29 -5.01 -8.56
CA ASN A 52 25.97 -5.41 -9.79
C ASN A 52 27.48 -5.21 -9.65
N GLU A 53 27.91 -4.05 -9.14
CA GLU A 53 29.33 -3.75 -8.89
C GLU A 53 29.97 -4.77 -7.92
N LEU A 54 29.27 -5.09 -6.85
CA LEU A 54 29.72 -6.11 -5.89
C LEU A 54 29.78 -7.50 -6.51
N SER A 55 28.84 -7.84 -7.37
CA SER A 55 28.81 -9.12 -8.09
C SER A 55 29.99 -9.28 -9.04
N GLU A 56 30.42 -8.22 -9.71
CA GLU A 56 31.61 -8.21 -10.55
C GLU A 56 32.90 -8.45 -9.76
N ILE A 57 32.97 -7.93 -8.54
CA ILE A 57 34.15 -8.11 -7.67
C ILE A 57 34.21 -9.51 -7.07
N VAL A 58 33.07 -10.00 -6.57
CA VAL A 58 33.00 -11.26 -5.80
C VAL A 58 32.82 -12.49 -6.68
N ASN A 59 32.30 -12.31 -7.90
CA ASN A 59 31.96 -13.41 -8.84
C ASN A 59 31.14 -14.53 -8.17
N PRO A 60 29.95 -14.20 -7.59
CA PRO A 60 29.11 -15.16 -6.90
C PRO A 60 28.47 -16.15 -7.87
N LYS A 61 28.09 -17.33 -7.38
CA LYS A 61 27.36 -18.30 -8.20
C LYS A 61 25.97 -17.80 -8.64
N LYS A 62 25.33 -16.94 -7.84
CA LYS A 62 24.02 -16.35 -8.12
C LYS A 62 23.92 -15.00 -7.40
N THR A 63 23.42 -14.00 -8.11
CA THR A 63 23.09 -12.68 -7.55
C THR A 63 21.58 -12.57 -7.45
N ILE A 64 21.05 -12.32 -6.26
CA ILE A 64 19.62 -12.22 -6.01
C ILE A 64 19.35 -10.80 -5.45
N PRO A 65 18.67 -9.93 -6.21
CA PRO A 65 18.28 -8.63 -5.72
C PRO A 65 17.24 -8.75 -4.60
N THR A 66 17.14 -7.72 -3.76
CA THR A 66 16.05 -7.65 -2.79
C THR A 66 14.72 -7.34 -3.47
N VAL A 67 13.63 -7.69 -2.80
CA VAL A 67 12.27 -7.42 -3.27
C VAL A 67 11.52 -6.56 -2.27
N MET A 68 10.57 -5.78 -2.78
CA MET A 68 9.56 -5.05 -2.02
C MET A 68 8.19 -5.62 -2.33
N GLU A 69 7.39 -5.81 -1.31
CA GLU A 69 5.99 -6.20 -1.45
C GLU A 69 5.11 -4.95 -1.40
N PHE A 70 4.26 -4.76 -2.40
CA PHE A 70 3.22 -3.74 -2.40
C PHE A 70 1.86 -4.39 -2.16
N VAL A 71 1.11 -3.84 -1.22
CA VAL A 71 -0.25 -4.29 -0.89
C VAL A 71 -1.24 -3.22 -1.32
N ASP A 72 -2.15 -3.55 -2.24
CA ASP A 72 -3.27 -2.67 -2.56
C ASP A 72 -4.30 -2.73 -1.44
N ILE A 73 -4.28 -1.73 -0.55
CA ILE A 73 -5.22 -1.63 0.54
C ILE A 73 -6.51 -1.02 0.02
N ALA A 74 -7.56 -1.83 -0.06
CA ALA A 74 -8.87 -1.42 -0.57
C ALA A 74 -9.46 -0.26 0.25
N GLY A 75 -9.91 0.70 -0.49
CA GLY A 75 -10.59 1.95 -0.21
C GLY A 75 -10.88 2.38 1.22
N LEU A 76 -10.13 3.36 1.68
CA LEU A 76 -10.66 4.32 2.63
C LEU A 76 -11.71 5.18 1.90
N VAL A 77 -12.97 5.00 2.33
CA VAL A 77 -14.04 5.94 2.02
C VAL A 77 -14.25 6.77 3.28
N GLU A 78 -14.54 8.04 3.16
CA GLU A 78 -14.95 8.90 4.26
C GLU A 78 -16.00 8.18 5.14
N GLY A 79 -15.76 8.07 6.43
CA GLY A 79 -16.60 7.31 7.35
C GLY A 79 -16.33 5.80 7.44
N ALA A 80 -15.30 5.28 6.81
CA ALA A 80 -14.95 3.86 6.90
C ALA A 80 -14.58 3.44 8.33
N SER A 81 -14.05 4.36 9.14
CA SER A 81 -13.73 4.14 10.56
C SER A 81 -14.96 3.95 11.44
N THR A 82 -16.14 4.43 11.02
CA THR A 82 -17.40 4.31 11.75
C THR A 82 -18.25 3.11 11.35
N GLY A 83 -17.89 2.41 10.25
CA GLY A 83 -18.56 1.21 9.77
C GLY A 83 -18.01 -0.06 10.40
N GLU A 84 -18.89 -0.84 11.05
CA GLU A 84 -18.56 -2.10 11.75
C GLU A 84 -18.04 -3.22 10.83
N GLY A 85 -17.02 -3.05 10.07
CA GLY A 85 -16.50 -4.14 9.23
C GLY A 85 -15.37 -3.73 8.32
N LEU A 86 -15.57 -2.71 7.48
CA LEU A 86 -14.57 -2.25 6.52
C LEU A 86 -13.39 -1.54 7.21
N GLY A 87 -13.65 -0.79 8.29
CA GLY A 87 -12.61 -0.14 9.07
C GLY A 87 -11.66 -1.14 9.74
N ASN A 88 -12.18 -2.23 10.30
CA ASN A 88 -11.36 -3.25 10.95
C ASN A 88 -10.47 -4.01 9.94
N GLN A 89 -10.99 -4.27 8.74
CA GLN A 89 -10.21 -4.93 7.69
C GLN A 89 -9.11 -4.02 7.14
N PHE A 90 -9.41 -2.74 6.94
CA PHE A 90 -8.45 -1.72 6.56
C PHE A 90 -7.29 -1.61 7.58
N LEU A 91 -7.64 -1.56 8.87
CA LEU A 91 -6.67 -1.52 9.95
C LEU A 91 -5.80 -2.77 10.04
N SER A 92 -6.40 -3.94 9.85
CA SER A 92 -5.65 -5.20 9.81
C SER A 92 -4.61 -5.14 8.71
N ASN A 93 -4.99 -4.70 7.52
CA ASN A 93 -4.08 -4.60 6.38
C ASN A 93 -2.94 -3.59 6.63
N ILE A 94 -3.24 -2.44 7.24
CA ILE A 94 -2.20 -1.43 7.59
C ILE A 94 -1.21 -1.99 8.60
N ARG A 95 -1.66 -2.72 9.60
CA ARG A 95 -0.80 -3.30 10.64
C ARG A 95 0.22 -4.30 10.10
N GLU A 96 -0.07 -4.91 8.98
CA GLU A 96 0.80 -5.87 8.33
C GLU A 96 1.84 -5.23 7.41
N THR A 97 1.84 -3.90 7.31
CA THR A 97 2.77 -3.15 6.46
C THR A 97 3.84 -2.42 7.27
N ASP A 98 5.04 -2.31 6.72
CA ASP A 98 6.17 -1.58 7.32
C ASP A 98 6.11 -0.09 7.01
N ALA A 99 5.48 0.28 5.90
CA ALA A 99 5.27 1.66 5.46
C ALA A 99 3.98 1.82 4.66
N ILE A 100 3.53 3.07 4.52
CA ILE A 100 2.34 3.43 3.76
C ILE A 100 2.73 4.42 2.65
N VAL A 101 2.29 4.13 1.42
CA VAL A 101 2.31 5.05 0.29
C VAL A 101 0.92 5.63 0.10
N HIS A 102 0.78 6.93 0.28
CA HIS A 102 -0.48 7.62 0.07
C HIS A 102 -0.55 8.17 -1.35
N VAL A 103 -1.50 7.66 -2.14
CA VAL A 103 -1.75 8.12 -3.51
C VAL A 103 -2.81 9.21 -3.48
N VAL A 104 -2.44 10.39 -3.96
CA VAL A 104 -3.28 11.59 -3.95
C VAL A 104 -3.45 12.08 -5.38
N ARG A 105 -4.68 12.42 -5.76
CA ARG A 105 -4.99 12.96 -7.07
C ARG A 105 -4.67 14.46 -7.13
N ALA A 106 -3.73 14.84 -7.98
CA ALA A 106 -3.36 16.23 -8.21
C ALA A 106 -3.72 16.74 -9.64
N PHE A 107 -4.30 15.89 -10.47
CA PHE A 107 -4.69 16.21 -11.85
C PHE A 107 -6.20 16.42 -11.96
N GLU A 108 -6.60 17.31 -12.86
CA GLU A 108 -8.00 17.52 -13.23
C GLU A 108 -8.32 16.70 -14.47
N ASN A 109 -9.44 16.00 -14.44
CA ASN A 109 -10.00 15.27 -15.58
C ASN A 109 -11.50 15.12 -15.36
N ASP A 110 -12.29 15.69 -16.26
CA ASP A 110 -13.74 15.73 -16.17
C ASP A 110 -14.38 14.35 -16.39
N ASP A 111 -13.68 13.43 -17.07
CA ASP A 111 -14.15 12.07 -17.32
C ASP A 111 -14.02 11.16 -16.09
N ILE A 112 -13.25 11.58 -15.07
CA ILE A 112 -13.01 10.80 -13.86
C ILE A 112 -13.66 11.52 -12.67
N VAL A 113 -14.75 10.96 -12.16
CA VAL A 113 -15.48 11.52 -11.01
C VAL A 113 -14.60 11.47 -9.75
N HIS A 114 -14.44 12.61 -9.06
CA HIS A 114 -13.86 12.67 -7.72
C HIS A 114 -14.93 12.42 -6.66
N VAL A 115 -14.59 11.71 -5.58
CA VAL A 115 -15.57 11.34 -4.53
C VAL A 115 -16.21 12.56 -3.89
N SER A 116 -15.46 13.62 -3.66
CA SER A 116 -15.96 14.90 -3.09
C SER A 116 -16.46 15.89 -4.16
N GLY A 117 -16.48 15.49 -5.44
CA GLY A 117 -16.91 16.36 -6.56
C GLY A 117 -15.91 17.47 -6.92
N LYS A 118 -14.83 17.62 -6.18
CA LYS A 118 -13.76 18.61 -6.39
C LYS A 118 -12.40 17.99 -6.12
N VAL A 119 -11.45 18.24 -7.00
CA VAL A 119 -10.05 17.82 -6.77
C VAL A 119 -9.39 18.80 -5.81
N SER A 120 -9.06 18.34 -4.62
CA SER A 120 -8.34 19.09 -3.60
C SER A 120 -7.34 18.17 -2.91
N PRO A 121 -6.07 18.12 -3.37
CA PRO A 121 -5.07 17.19 -2.84
C PRO A 121 -4.84 17.33 -1.32
N ILE A 122 -4.94 18.55 -0.80
CA ILE A 122 -4.75 18.82 0.64
C ILE A 122 -5.91 18.23 1.44
N ASP A 123 -7.15 18.48 1.01
CA ASP A 123 -8.34 17.96 1.69
C ASP A 123 -8.34 16.42 1.64
N ASP A 124 -7.93 15.82 0.51
CA ASP A 124 -7.82 14.37 0.36
C ASP A 124 -6.79 13.77 1.34
N ILE A 125 -5.65 14.45 1.54
CA ILE A 125 -4.64 14.04 2.53
C ILE A 125 -5.21 14.13 3.95
N GLU A 126 -5.93 15.20 4.28
CA GLU A 126 -6.52 15.40 5.60
C GLU A 126 -7.59 14.35 5.91
N ILE A 127 -8.41 13.97 4.92
CA ILE A 127 -9.40 12.89 5.07
C ILE A 127 -8.71 11.58 5.44
N ILE A 128 -7.70 11.17 4.68
CA ILE A 128 -6.97 9.92 4.93
C ILE A 128 -6.26 9.95 6.29
N ASN A 129 -5.61 11.07 6.63
CA ASN A 129 -4.94 11.21 7.92
C ASN A 129 -5.95 11.12 9.08
N THR A 130 -7.11 11.73 8.93
CA THR A 130 -8.19 11.68 9.93
C THR A 130 -8.68 10.25 10.13
N GLU A 131 -8.94 9.53 9.05
CA GLU A 131 -9.36 8.13 9.13
C GLU A 131 -8.30 7.23 9.78
N LEU A 132 -7.03 7.44 9.47
CA LEU A 132 -5.92 6.73 10.11
C LEU A 132 -5.85 7.03 11.61
N ILE A 133 -6.02 8.29 12.03
CA ILE A 133 -6.02 8.69 13.45
C ILE A 133 -7.22 8.08 14.17
N LEU A 134 -8.42 8.16 13.61
CA LEU A 134 -9.64 7.60 14.21
C LEU A 134 -9.51 6.08 14.37
N SER A 135 -8.92 5.42 13.40
CA SER A 135 -8.70 3.99 13.46
C SER A 135 -7.67 3.61 14.54
N LEU A 136 -6.64 4.41 14.78
CA LEU A 136 -5.70 4.21 15.88
C LEU A 136 -6.36 4.40 17.25
N ILE A 137 -7.27 5.35 17.38
CA ILE A 137 -8.01 5.60 18.64
C ILE A 137 -8.87 4.40 19.00
N HIS A 138 -9.58 3.79 18.06
CA HIS A 138 -10.37 2.58 18.29
C HIS A 138 -9.53 1.37 18.74
N ILE A 139 -8.25 1.33 18.39
CA ILE A 139 -7.32 0.27 18.81
C ILE A 139 -6.81 0.52 20.23
N SER A 140 -6.63 1.79 20.61
CA SER A 140 -6.03 2.18 21.89
C SER A 140 -7.04 2.33 23.02
N GLU A 141 -8.34 2.38 22.74
CA GLU A 141 -9.34 2.34 23.79
C GLU A 141 -9.44 0.94 24.39
N PRO A 142 -9.07 0.76 25.68
CA PRO A 142 -9.36 -0.49 26.35
C PRO A 142 -10.88 -0.65 26.36
N THR A 143 -11.36 -1.77 25.85
CA THR A 143 -12.76 -2.16 25.95
C THR A 143 -13.17 -1.98 27.41
N ARG A 144 -13.90 -0.94 27.73
CA ARG A 144 -14.59 -0.84 29.01
C ARG A 144 -15.63 -1.95 28.99
N GLN A 145 -15.27 -3.10 29.54
CA GLN A 145 -16.26 -4.06 29.97
C GLN A 145 -17.13 -3.35 31.00
N VAL A 146 -18.32 -2.97 30.57
CA VAL A 146 -19.38 -2.62 31.49
C VAL A 146 -19.82 -3.93 32.10
N LEU A 147 -19.39 -4.15 33.31
CA LEU A 147 -19.94 -5.18 34.19
C LEU A 147 -21.37 -4.81 34.58
#